data_37cfa797b6a592e3b4d8982b3f8a32ce
#
_entry.id   37cfa797b6a592e3b4d8982b3f8a32ce
#
_cell.length_a   1.000
_cell.length_b   1.000
_cell.length_c   1.000
_cell.angle_alpha   90.00
_cell.angle_beta   90.00
_cell.angle_gamma   90.00
#
_symmetry.space_group_name_H-M   'P 1'
#
loop_
_entity.id
_entity.type
_entity.pdbx_description
1 polymer ?
#
loop_
_entity_poly.entity_id
_entity_poly.type
_entity_poly.pdbx_seq_one_letter_code
_entity_poly.pdbx_strand_id
1 'polypeptide(L)'
;ECAKAIKISGADIVTVAVRRVNISDKSKPLLMDYINPKKITYLPNTAGCFNSKEALRTLRLAREIGGWKLVKLEVLGDKTTLYPNMIETLKSTKILVKEGFKVMVYCSDDPIIAKKLEDFGASAIMPLASPIGSGRGIRNKLNLSIIINNSKVPVIVDAGIGTASDAAIAMELGCEGVLINTAIAKAKNPILMAESMKYAVIACLLYTSPSPRDSSQ
;
A
#
# COMPACT_ATOMS: atom_id res chain seq x y z
N GLU A 1 -11.34 11.42 -14.35
CA GLU A 1 -10.38 10.40 -14.83
C GLU A 1 -9.96 9.45 -13.70
N CYS A 2 -9.52 9.94 -12.53
CA CYS A 2 -9.13 9.14 -11.37
C CYS A 2 -10.24 8.17 -10.91
N ALA A 3 -11.47 8.65 -10.69
CA ALA A 3 -12.60 7.81 -10.28
C ALA A 3 -12.93 6.71 -11.31
N LYS A 4 -12.76 7.01 -12.62
CA LYS A 4 -12.96 6.02 -13.69
C LYS A 4 -11.87 4.95 -13.67
N ALA A 5 -10.60 5.33 -13.44
CA ALA A 5 -9.50 4.39 -13.30
C ALA A 5 -9.69 3.47 -12.09
N ILE A 6 -10.10 4.01 -10.95
CA ILE A 6 -10.41 3.22 -9.74
C ILE A 6 -11.55 2.22 -10.01
N LYS A 7 -12.62 2.65 -10.67
CA LYS A 7 -13.73 1.75 -11.00
C LYS A 7 -13.30 0.61 -11.93
N ILE A 8 -12.48 0.90 -12.93
CA ILE A 8 -12.00 -0.10 -13.91
C ILE A 8 -10.96 -1.03 -13.28
N SER A 9 -10.09 -0.52 -12.40
CA SER A 9 -9.10 -1.35 -11.72
C SER A 9 -9.71 -2.46 -10.86
N GLY A 10 -10.97 -2.29 -10.44
CA GLY A 10 -11.61 -3.24 -9.53
C GLY A 10 -11.00 -3.25 -8.13
N ALA A 11 -10.30 -2.19 -7.74
CA ALA A 11 -9.67 -2.10 -6.43
C ALA A 11 -10.69 -2.15 -5.29
N ASP A 12 -10.41 -2.96 -4.27
CA ASP A 12 -11.23 -3.07 -3.06
C ASP A 12 -10.90 -1.97 -2.04
N ILE A 13 -9.68 -1.43 -2.12
CA ILE A 13 -9.16 -0.42 -1.20
C ILE A 13 -8.59 0.75 -1.98
N VAL A 14 -8.90 1.97 -1.54
CA VAL A 14 -8.34 3.21 -2.10
C VAL A 14 -7.69 4.04 -1.01
N THR A 15 -6.42 4.38 -1.21
CA THR A 15 -5.69 5.25 -0.27
C THR A 15 -6.12 6.70 -0.41
N VAL A 16 -6.26 7.37 0.74
CA VAL A 16 -6.58 8.79 0.82
C VAL A 16 -5.51 9.52 1.64
N ALA A 17 -4.75 10.40 1.00
CA ALA A 17 -3.74 11.18 1.68
C ALA A 17 -4.39 12.26 2.54
N VAL A 18 -4.46 12.04 3.86
CA VAL A 18 -5.14 12.93 4.82
C VAL A 18 -4.62 14.37 4.73
N ARG A 19 -3.32 14.56 4.58
CA ARG A 19 -2.69 15.91 4.44
C ARG A 19 -3.08 16.65 3.16
N ARG A 20 -3.62 15.95 2.16
CA ARG A 20 -4.03 16.52 0.86
C ARG A 20 -5.53 16.73 0.75
N VAL A 21 -6.29 16.26 1.74
CA VAL A 21 -7.73 16.52 1.80
C VAL A 21 -7.92 17.95 2.31
N ASN A 22 -8.39 18.81 1.43
CA ASN A 22 -8.71 20.18 1.81
C ASN A 22 -10.07 20.22 2.52
N ILE A 23 -10.04 20.08 3.85
CA ILE A 23 -11.24 20.01 4.69
C ILE A 23 -11.96 21.38 4.74
N SER A 24 -11.25 22.46 4.46
CA SER A 24 -11.77 23.83 4.54
C SER A 24 -12.43 24.34 3.26
N ASP A 25 -12.08 23.79 2.10
CA ASP A 25 -12.62 24.21 0.81
C ASP A 25 -13.70 23.23 0.31
N LYS A 26 -14.94 23.46 0.72
CA LYS A 26 -16.10 22.66 0.31
C LYS A 26 -16.52 22.92 -1.15
N SER A 27 -15.87 23.83 -1.87
CA SER A 27 -16.20 24.15 -3.26
C SER A 27 -15.64 23.14 -4.28
N LYS A 28 -14.63 22.36 -3.88
CA LYS A 28 -14.03 21.35 -4.77
C LYS A 28 -14.47 19.95 -4.35
N PRO A 29 -15.01 19.15 -5.29
CA PRO A 29 -15.42 17.80 -5.00
C PRO A 29 -14.22 16.96 -4.56
N LEU A 30 -14.39 16.21 -3.49
CA LEU A 30 -13.40 15.27 -2.97
C LEU A 30 -13.49 13.95 -3.74
N LEU A 31 -12.40 13.16 -3.74
CA LEU A 31 -12.42 11.81 -4.30
C LEU A 31 -13.56 10.96 -3.70
N MET A 32 -13.86 11.19 -2.43
CA MET A 32 -14.93 10.52 -1.69
C MET A 32 -16.34 10.80 -2.23
N ASP A 33 -16.54 11.89 -2.95
CA ASP A 33 -17.84 12.21 -3.57
C ASP A 33 -18.10 11.36 -4.83
N TYR A 34 -17.05 10.80 -5.40
CA TYR A 34 -17.12 9.96 -6.62
C TYR A 34 -17.05 8.46 -6.36
N ILE A 35 -16.66 8.05 -5.16
CA ILE A 35 -16.44 6.65 -4.80
C ILE A 35 -17.38 6.26 -3.69
N ASN A 36 -18.17 5.20 -3.91
CA ASN A 36 -19.12 4.72 -2.92
C ASN A 36 -18.41 3.99 -1.76
N PRO A 37 -18.45 4.51 -0.52
CA PRO A 37 -17.78 3.89 0.63
C PRO A 37 -18.36 2.53 1.03
N LYS A 38 -19.56 2.16 0.53
CA LYS A 38 -20.15 0.82 0.73
C LYS A 38 -19.52 -0.25 -0.19
N LYS A 39 -18.82 0.18 -1.25
CA LYS A 39 -18.22 -0.73 -2.24
C LYS A 39 -16.71 -0.77 -2.18
N ILE A 40 -16.09 0.30 -1.71
CA ILE A 40 -14.61 0.45 -1.69
C ILE A 40 -14.21 0.95 -0.30
N THR A 41 -13.25 0.30 0.30
CA THR A 41 -12.69 0.70 1.59
C THR A 41 -11.75 1.89 1.42
N TYR A 42 -11.99 2.97 2.15
CA TYR A 42 -11.06 4.09 2.24
C TYR A 42 -9.94 3.75 3.23
N LEU A 43 -8.71 3.99 2.80
CA LEU A 43 -7.50 3.78 3.59
C LEU A 43 -6.76 5.11 3.75
N PRO A 44 -7.07 5.89 4.81
CA PRO A 44 -6.33 7.11 5.10
C PRO A 44 -4.86 6.82 5.33
N ASN A 45 -3.97 7.62 4.72
CA ASN A 45 -2.54 7.43 4.83
C ASN A 45 -1.80 8.70 5.31
N THR A 46 -0.58 8.49 5.78
CA THR A 46 0.33 9.53 6.24
C THR A 46 1.34 9.97 5.16
N ALA A 47 0.98 9.88 3.89
CA ALA A 47 1.85 10.29 2.80
C ALA A 47 2.39 11.71 3.01
N GLY A 48 3.71 11.85 2.91
CA GLY A 48 4.42 13.10 3.13
C GLY A 48 4.74 13.41 4.60
N CYS A 49 4.63 12.46 5.52
CA CYS A 49 5.15 12.58 6.88
C CYS A 49 6.59 12.05 6.93
N PHE A 50 7.47 12.80 7.63
CA PHE A 50 8.90 12.47 7.74
C PHE A 50 9.34 12.10 9.15
N ASN A 51 8.43 12.08 10.11
CA ASN A 51 8.68 11.67 11.48
C ASN A 51 7.41 11.12 12.14
N SER A 52 7.60 10.41 13.24
CA SER A 52 6.53 9.78 14.02
C SER A 52 5.49 10.81 14.50
N LYS A 53 5.92 11.98 14.98
CA LYS A 53 5.02 13.02 15.52
C LYS A 53 4.01 13.49 14.47
N GLU A 54 4.46 13.73 13.24
CA GLU A 54 3.60 14.12 12.13
C GLU A 54 2.63 13.00 11.75
N ALA A 55 3.13 11.75 11.63
CA ALA A 55 2.32 10.59 11.27
C ALA A 55 1.21 10.33 12.30
N LEU A 56 1.54 10.32 13.59
CA LEU A 56 0.58 10.13 14.68
C LEU A 56 -0.49 11.22 14.68
N ARG A 57 -0.09 12.50 14.57
CA ARG A 57 -1.03 13.63 14.50
C ARG A 57 -1.98 13.48 13.31
N THR A 58 -1.46 13.10 12.15
CA THR A 58 -2.26 12.94 10.92
C THR A 58 -3.31 11.83 11.06
N LEU A 59 -2.96 10.67 11.61
CA LEU A 59 -3.91 9.57 11.76
C LEU A 59 -4.91 9.77 12.91
N ARG A 60 -4.51 10.43 13.99
CA ARG A 60 -5.44 10.84 15.04
C ARG A 60 -6.49 11.81 14.49
N LEU A 61 -6.05 12.80 13.69
CA LEU A 61 -6.97 13.71 13.00
C LEU A 61 -7.92 12.97 12.05
N ALA A 62 -7.41 12.00 11.28
CA ALA A 62 -8.26 11.17 10.42
C ALA A 62 -9.35 10.45 11.23
N ARG A 63 -9.00 9.87 12.38
CA ARG A 63 -9.97 9.21 13.27
C ARG A 63 -11.00 10.19 13.82
N GLU A 64 -10.60 11.37 14.21
CA GLU A 64 -11.51 12.41 14.73
C GLU A 64 -12.51 12.87 13.66
N ILE A 65 -12.08 13.04 12.42
CA ILE A 65 -12.90 13.56 11.33
C ILE A 65 -13.82 12.48 10.75
N GLY A 66 -13.31 11.28 10.51
CA GLY A 66 -14.01 10.24 9.74
C GLY A 66 -14.22 8.92 10.48
N GLY A 67 -13.83 8.82 11.74
CA GLY A 67 -13.97 7.58 12.53
C GLY A 67 -13.05 6.44 12.06
N TRP A 68 -12.11 6.70 11.14
CA TRP A 68 -11.27 5.66 10.56
C TRP A 68 -10.33 5.03 11.58
N LYS A 69 -10.46 3.71 11.73
CA LYS A 69 -9.54 2.88 12.53
C LYS A 69 -8.54 2.14 11.67
N LEU A 70 -8.93 1.73 10.44
CA LEU A 70 -8.02 1.14 9.46
C LEU A 70 -7.27 2.26 8.75
N VAL A 71 -5.94 2.23 8.80
CA VAL A 71 -5.07 3.29 8.30
C VAL A 71 -3.80 2.73 7.68
N LYS A 72 -3.22 3.46 6.73
CA LYS A 72 -1.88 3.16 6.19
C LYS A 72 -0.86 4.11 6.80
N LEU A 73 0.10 3.54 7.51
CA LEU A 73 1.24 4.25 8.06
C LEU A 73 2.38 4.29 7.04
N GLU A 74 2.85 5.50 6.75
CA GLU A 74 3.99 5.78 5.91
C GLU A 74 4.81 6.89 6.57
N VAL A 75 6.06 6.60 6.96
CA VAL A 75 7.00 7.60 7.47
C VAL A 75 8.23 7.59 6.59
N LEU A 76 8.48 8.69 5.90
CA LEU A 76 9.56 8.81 4.92
C LEU A 76 10.86 9.22 5.60
N GLY A 77 11.98 8.68 5.14
CA GLY A 77 13.32 9.02 5.63
C GLY A 77 14.03 10.03 4.74
N ASP A 78 13.73 10.01 3.45
CA ASP A 78 14.38 10.86 2.46
C ASP A 78 13.37 11.46 1.48
N LYS A 79 13.51 12.75 1.20
CA LYS A 79 12.59 13.50 0.32
C LYS A 79 12.77 13.18 -1.16
N THR A 80 13.94 12.73 -1.55
CA THR A 80 14.30 12.48 -2.96
C THR A 80 13.92 11.05 -3.36
N THR A 81 14.31 10.09 -2.54
CA THR A 81 14.10 8.66 -2.83
C THR A 81 12.80 8.12 -2.27
N LEU A 82 12.21 8.80 -1.30
CA LEU A 82 10.99 8.39 -0.58
C LEU A 82 11.12 7.01 0.10
N TYR A 83 12.35 6.60 0.45
CA TYR A 83 12.56 5.42 1.28
C TYR A 83 11.94 5.62 2.67
N PRO A 84 11.39 4.56 3.27
CA PRO A 84 10.80 4.64 4.60
C PRO A 84 11.85 4.81 5.70
N ASN A 85 11.53 5.62 6.70
CA ASN A 85 12.29 5.72 7.94
C ASN A 85 11.84 4.61 8.89
N MET A 86 12.54 3.49 8.91
CA MET A 86 12.09 2.32 9.67
C MET A 86 12.13 2.51 11.19
N ILE A 87 13.02 3.36 11.72
CA ILE A 87 13.05 3.68 13.15
C ILE A 87 11.76 4.40 13.57
N GLU A 88 11.40 5.45 12.84
CA GLU A 88 10.19 6.23 13.11
C GLU A 88 8.91 5.42 12.78
N THR A 89 8.95 4.55 11.78
CA THR A 89 7.85 3.64 11.41
C THR A 89 7.57 2.63 12.52
N LEU A 90 8.58 1.94 13.05
CA LEU A 90 8.44 1.00 14.16
C LEU A 90 7.86 1.68 15.41
N LYS A 91 8.40 2.87 15.75
CA LYS A 91 7.89 3.69 16.87
C LYS A 91 6.42 4.05 16.69
N SER A 92 6.03 4.53 15.51
CA SER A 92 4.67 4.94 15.21
C SER A 92 3.71 3.76 15.23
N THR A 93 4.09 2.62 14.65
CA THR A 93 3.30 1.39 14.63
C THR A 93 2.92 0.97 16.05
N LYS A 94 3.92 0.87 16.95
CA LYS A 94 3.70 0.47 18.33
C LYS A 94 2.73 1.39 19.08
N ILE A 95 2.78 2.70 18.83
CA ILE A 95 1.90 3.67 19.46
C ILE A 95 0.48 3.56 18.89
N LEU A 96 0.33 3.53 17.56
CA LEU A 96 -0.98 3.48 16.90
C LEU A 96 -1.74 2.19 17.23
N VAL A 97 -1.06 1.05 17.25
CA VAL A 97 -1.67 -0.24 17.65
C VAL A 97 -2.18 -0.17 19.08
N LYS A 98 -1.41 0.39 20.03
CA LYS A 98 -1.86 0.59 21.42
C LYS A 98 -3.06 1.53 21.51
N GLU A 99 -3.20 2.49 20.60
CA GLU A 99 -4.33 3.39 20.49
C GLU A 99 -5.56 2.79 19.79
N GLY A 100 -5.50 1.50 19.43
CA GLY A 100 -6.59 0.75 18.81
C GLY A 100 -6.78 0.99 17.31
N PHE A 101 -5.75 1.49 16.62
CA PHE A 101 -5.76 1.52 15.16
C PHE A 101 -5.43 0.13 14.58
N LYS A 102 -6.03 -0.19 13.44
CA LYS A 102 -5.61 -1.26 12.55
C LYS A 102 -4.64 -0.67 11.53
N VAL A 103 -3.36 -0.99 11.68
CA VAL A 103 -2.29 -0.30 10.94
C VAL A 103 -1.75 -1.19 9.83
N MET A 104 -1.93 -0.80 8.59
CA MET A 104 -1.22 -1.34 7.43
C MET A 104 0.07 -0.52 7.26
N VAL A 105 1.24 -1.16 7.22
CA VAL A 105 2.51 -0.45 7.40
C VAL A 105 3.39 -0.52 6.15
N TYR A 106 3.60 0.63 5.50
CA TYR A 106 4.63 0.77 4.46
C TYR A 106 6.03 0.62 5.06
N CYS A 107 6.83 -0.26 4.50
CA CYS A 107 8.16 -0.57 5.03
C CYS A 107 9.19 -0.88 3.93
N SER A 108 10.46 -0.98 4.32
CA SER A 108 11.50 -1.57 3.48
C SER A 108 11.23 -3.06 3.25
N ASP A 109 11.91 -3.62 2.27
CA ASP A 109 11.93 -5.06 1.96
C ASP A 109 12.87 -5.87 2.87
N ASP A 110 13.08 -5.40 4.10
CA ASP A 110 13.86 -6.08 5.14
C ASP A 110 12.97 -7.07 5.93
N PRO A 111 13.23 -8.40 5.84
CA PRO A 111 12.42 -9.41 6.52
C PRO A 111 12.43 -9.28 8.04
N ILE A 112 13.53 -8.82 8.64
CA ILE A 112 13.65 -8.64 10.09
C ILE A 112 12.77 -7.47 10.56
N ILE A 113 12.75 -6.39 9.78
CA ILE A 113 11.89 -5.24 10.07
C ILE A 113 10.42 -5.61 9.87
N ALA A 114 10.08 -6.32 8.79
CA ALA A 114 8.73 -6.80 8.53
C ALA A 114 8.21 -7.64 9.70
N LYS A 115 9.02 -8.58 10.21
CA LYS A 115 8.67 -9.39 11.40
C LYS A 115 8.45 -8.54 12.65
N LYS A 116 9.30 -7.56 12.93
CA LYS A 116 9.12 -6.64 14.07
C LYS A 116 7.82 -5.85 13.98
N LEU A 117 7.43 -5.40 12.78
CA LEU A 117 6.16 -4.70 12.56
C LEU A 117 4.96 -5.61 12.85
N GLU A 118 5.01 -6.86 12.42
CA GLU A 118 4.01 -7.89 12.75
C GLU A 118 3.93 -8.10 14.25
N ASP A 119 5.05 -8.29 14.93
CA ASP A 119 5.14 -8.50 16.38
C ASP A 119 4.60 -7.28 17.17
N PHE A 120 4.66 -6.09 16.62
CA PHE A 120 4.05 -4.90 17.20
C PHE A 120 2.52 -4.81 16.94
N GLY A 121 1.95 -5.74 16.19
CA GLY A 121 0.52 -5.83 15.91
C GLY A 121 0.07 -5.09 14.65
N ALA A 122 0.95 -4.90 13.66
CA ALA A 122 0.53 -4.43 12.35
C ALA A 122 -0.54 -5.34 11.77
N SER A 123 -1.56 -4.76 11.13
CA SER A 123 -2.66 -5.50 10.52
C SER A 123 -2.35 -5.97 9.10
N ALA A 124 -1.35 -5.39 8.48
CA ALA A 124 -0.76 -5.83 7.21
C ALA A 124 0.65 -5.25 7.07
N ILE A 125 1.53 -5.97 6.39
CA ILE A 125 2.87 -5.53 6.03
C ILE A 125 2.86 -5.10 4.56
N MET A 126 3.42 -3.93 4.28
CA MET A 126 3.42 -3.35 2.93
C MET A 126 4.85 -3.04 2.47
N PRO A 127 5.64 -4.08 2.11
CA PRO A 127 7.02 -3.88 1.69
C PRO A 127 7.08 -3.21 0.31
N LEU A 128 8.07 -2.35 0.10
CA LEU A 128 8.34 -1.77 -1.22
C LEU A 128 8.92 -2.82 -2.18
N ALA A 129 8.50 -2.80 -3.44
CA ALA A 129 9.17 -3.50 -4.54
C ALA A 129 10.39 -2.71 -5.03
N SER A 130 10.25 -1.40 -5.07
CA SER A 130 11.28 -0.39 -5.35
C SER A 130 10.76 0.99 -4.90
N PRO A 131 11.59 2.04 -4.88
CA PRO A 131 11.19 3.36 -4.37
C PRO A 131 9.87 3.89 -4.95
N ILE A 132 9.11 4.59 -4.13
CA ILE A 132 7.84 5.22 -4.53
C ILE A 132 8.03 6.04 -5.83
N GLY A 133 7.17 5.81 -6.81
CA GLY A 133 7.18 6.54 -8.06
C GLY A 133 8.25 6.13 -9.07
N SER A 134 9.13 5.19 -8.74
CA SER A 134 10.22 4.75 -9.61
C SER A 134 9.75 3.88 -10.79
N GLY A 135 8.68 3.09 -10.61
CA GLY A 135 8.20 2.15 -11.62
C GLY A 135 9.23 1.07 -12.02
N ARG A 136 10.19 0.77 -11.14
CA ARG A 136 11.32 -0.14 -11.43
C ARG A 136 11.00 -1.61 -11.17
N GLY A 137 9.76 -1.92 -10.79
CA GLY A 137 9.33 -3.28 -10.50
C GLY A 137 9.99 -3.87 -9.25
N ILE A 138 9.92 -5.19 -9.13
CA ILE A 138 10.45 -5.92 -7.98
C ILE A 138 11.97 -6.07 -8.13
N ARG A 139 12.72 -5.47 -7.21
CA ARG A 139 14.19 -5.47 -7.24
C ARG A 139 14.78 -6.60 -6.41
N ASN A 140 14.12 -7.01 -5.35
CA ASN A 140 14.60 -8.06 -4.44
C ASN A 140 13.50 -9.11 -4.20
N LYS A 141 13.38 -10.04 -5.13
CA LYS A 141 12.41 -11.15 -5.04
C LYS A 141 12.64 -12.01 -3.82
N LEU A 142 13.91 -12.25 -3.45
CA LEU A 142 14.26 -13.11 -2.31
C LEU A 142 13.71 -12.55 -1.01
N ASN A 143 13.97 -11.28 -0.72
CA ASN A 143 13.48 -10.67 0.52
C ASN A 143 11.94 -10.66 0.57
N LEU A 144 11.28 -10.32 -0.55
CA LEU A 144 9.82 -10.35 -0.61
C LEU A 144 9.27 -11.76 -0.37
N SER A 145 9.86 -12.79 -0.97
CA SER A 145 9.46 -14.19 -0.73
C SER A 145 9.64 -14.58 0.75
N ILE A 146 10.74 -14.18 1.38
CA ILE A 146 10.97 -14.43 2.80
C ILE A 146 9.90 -13.75 3.66
N ILE A 147 9.56 -12.50 3.36
CA ILE A 147 8.52 -11.75 4.07
C ILE A 147 7.16 -12.45 3.90
N ILE A 148 6.77 -12.77 2.67
CA ILE A 148 5.49 -13.39 2.34
C ILE A 148 5.35 -14.75 3.05
N ASN A 149 6.35 -15.62 2.92
CA ASN A 149 6.30 -16.98 3.45
C ASN A 149 6.29 -17.03 4.99
N ASN A 150 6.84 -16.01 5.67
CA ASN A 150 6.94 -16.00 7.13
C ASN A 150 5.91 -15.09 7.81
N SER A 151 5.16 -14.26 7.06
CA SER A 151 4.17 -13.37 7.64
C SER A 151 2.91 -14.11 8.04
N LYS A 152 2.36 -13.76 9.21
CA LYS A 152 1.05 -14.24 9.71
C LYS A 152 -0.08 -13.23 9.45
N VAL A 153 0.26 -12.10 8.86
CA VAL A 153 -0.67 -11.05 8.46
C VAL A 153 -0.55 -10.82 6.97
N PRO A 154 -1.57 -10.26 6.29
CA PRO A 154 -1.50 -10.01 4.86
C PRO A 154 -0.28 -9.20 4.45
N VAL A 155 0.36 -9.59 3.35
CA VAL A 155 1.46 -8.86 2.72
C VAL A 155 0.96 -8.25 1.42
N ILE A 156 1.04 -6.93 1.32
CA ILE A 156 0.63 -6.17 0.13
C ILE A 156 1.87 -5.48 -0.42
N VAL A 157 2.31 -5.84 -1.61
CA VAL A 157 3.47 -5.20 -2.23
C VAL A 157 3.12 -3.76 -2.60
N ASP A 158 3.82 -2.82 -1.97
CA ASP A 158 3.58 -1.38 -2.09
C ASP A 158 4.77 -0.71 -2.78
N ALA A 159 4.49 0.29 -3.57
CA ALA A 159 5.48 1.10 -4.30
C ALA A 159 6.31 0.34 -5.36
N GLY A 160 6.69 1.07 -6.39
CA GLY A 160 7.62 0.62 -7.40
C GLY A 160 7.05 -0.27 -8.51
N ILE A 161 5.83 -0.77 -8.41
CA ILE A 161 5.14 -1.48 -9.50
C ILE A 161 4.97 -0.51 -10.67
N GLY A 162 5.53 -0.85 -11.83
CA GLY A 162 5.54 0.00 -13.01
C GLY A 162 4.72 -0.54 -14.18
N THR A 163 4.59 -1.87 -14.26
CA THR A 163 3.92 -2.56 -15.38
C THR A 163 2.98 -3.66 -14.88
N ALA A 164 2.08 -4.12 -15.75
CA ALA A 164 1.22 -5.26 -15.46
C ALA A 164 2.03 -6.53 -15.14
N SER A 165 3.15 -6.74 -15.79
CA SER A 165 4.06 -7.86 -15.49
C SER A 165 4.68 -7.76 -14.10
N ASP A 166 4.99 -6.56 -13.60
CA ASP A 166 5.46 -6.40 -12.22
C ASP A 166 4.38 -6.80 -11.20
N ALA A 167 3.11 -6.42 -11.49
CA ALA A 167 1.98 -6.83 -10.66
C ALA A 167 1.80 -8.35 -10.67
N ALA A 168 1.88 -8.99 -11.84
CA ALA A 168 1.83 -10.44 -11.96
C ALA A 168 2.95 -11.12 -11.14
N ILE A 169 4.20 -10.66 -11.29
CA ILE A 169 5.33 -11.19 -10.53
C ILE A 169 5.11 -11.04 -9.01
N ALA A 170 4.57 -9.92 -8.54
CA ALA A 170 4.26 -9.74 -7.13
C ALA A 170 3.24 -10.78 -6.64
N MET A 171 2.16 -10.98 -7.41
CA MET A 171 1.14 -11.97 -7.08
C MET A 171 1.66 -13.40 -7.16
N GLU A 172 2.53 -13.73 -8.11
CA GLU A 172 3.19 -15.04 -8.23
C GLU A 172 4.12 -15.35 -7.04
N LEU A 173 4.66 -14.33 -6.36
CA LEU A 173 5.41 -14.50 -5.12
C LEU A 173 4.50 -14.90 -3.93
N GLY A 174 3.17 -14.83 -4.10
CA GLY A 174 2.19 -15.23 -3.09
C GLY A 174 1.70 -14.10 -2.18
N CYS A 175 1.92 -12.82 -2.52
CA CYS A 175 1.34 -11.72 -1.74
C CYS A 175 -0.19 -11.65 -1.92
N GLU A 176 -0.90 -11.10 -0.94
CA GLU A 176 -2.37 -10.97 -0.97
C GLU A 176 -2.84 -9.81 -1.85
N GLY A 177 -1.94 -8.92 -2.26
CA GLY A 177 -2.31 -7.83 -3.15
C GLY A 177 -1.16 -6.91 -3.48
N VAL A 178 -1.46 -5.96 -4.36
CA VAL A 178 -0.53 -4.90 -4.77
C VAL A 178 -1.16 -3.52 -4.62
N LEU A 179 -0.39 -2.54 -4.19
CA LEU A 179 -0.82 -1.15 -4.18
C LEU A 179 -0.15 -0.39 -5.31
N ILE A 180 -0.95 0.18 -6.22
CA ILE A 180 -0.48 0.80 -7.44
C ILE A 180 -1.04 2.22 -7.54
N ASN A 181 -0.17 3.19 -7.80
CA ASN A 181 -0.57 4.58 -8.01
C ASN A 181 0.13 5.17 -9.24
N THR A 182 1.43 5.44 -9.14
CA THR A 182 2.19 6.20 -10.14
C THR A 182 2.16 5.56 -11.53
N ALA A 183 2.22 4.24 -11.62
CA ALA A 183 2.17 3.52 -12.89
C ALA A 183 0.87 3.80 -13.66
N ILE A 184 -0.26 3.91 -12.95
CA ILE A 184 -1.54 4.24 -13.55
C ILE A 184 -1.61 5.74 -13.84
N ALA A 185 -1.30 6.58 -12.85
CA ALA A 185 -1.46 8.03 -12.95
C ALA A 185 -0.57 8.68 -14.03
N LYS A 186 0.62 8.13 -14.29
CA LYS A 186 1.58 8.62 -15.29
C LYS A 186 1.54 7.86 -16.62
N ALA A 187 0.66 6.88 -16.78
CA ALA A 187 0.51 6.17 -18.04
C ALA A 187 -0.02 7.10 -19.14
N LYS A 188 0.34 6.85 -20.39
CA LYS A 188 -0.24 7.54 -21.56
C LYS A 188 -1.75 7.36 -21.62
N ASN A 189 -2.26 6.21 -21.18
CA ASN A 189 -3.68 5.94 -21.00
C ASN A 189 -3.91 5.31 -19.61
N PRO A 190 -4.25 6.12 -18.59
CA PRO A 190 -4.45 5.64 -17.22
C PRO A 190 -5.56 4.60 -17.08
N ILE A 191 -6.61 4.71 -17.91
CA ILE A 191 -7.74 3.79 -17.87
C ILE A 191 -7.33 2.41 -18.34
N LEU A 192 -6.66 2.33 -19.48
CA LEU A 192 -6.17 1.07 -20.04
C LEU A 192 -5.11 0.45 -19.14
N MET A 193 -4.24 1.27 -18.53
CA MET A 193 -3.25 0.77 -17.56
C MET A 193 -3.92 0.19 -16.31
N ALA A 194 -4.94 0.84 -15.76
CA ALA A 194 -5.70 0.34 -14.62
C ALA A 194 -6.36 -1.01 -14.93
N GLU A 195 -6.92 -1.16 -16.12
CA GLU A 195 -7.50 -2.41 -16.60
C GLU A 195 -6.45 -3.51 -16.78
N SER A 196 -5.30 -3.19 -17.36
CA SER A 196 -4.18 -4.13 -17.53
C SER A 196 -3.66 -4.64 -16.18
N MET A 197 -3.53 -3.75 -15.18
CA MET A 197 -3.14 -4.13 -13.81
C MET A 197 -4.17 -5.08 -13.17
N LYS A 198 -5.46 -4.80 -13.34
CA LYS A 198 -6.54 -5.67 -12.88
C LYS A 198 -6.41 -7.08 -13.45
N TYR A 199 -6.26 -7.19 -14.77
CA TYR A 199 -6.14 -8.52 -15.41
C TYR A 199 -4.88 -9.26 -15.00
N ALA A 200 -3.76 -8.56 -14.78
CA ALA A 200 -2.54 -9.18 -14.27
C ALA A 200 -2.74 -9.81 -12.89
N VAL A 201 -3.42 -9.09 -11.97
CA VAL A 201 -3.75 -9.62 -10.64
C VAL A 201 -4.73 -10.80 -10.74
N ILE A 202 -5.82 -10.67 -11.52
CA ILE A 202 -6.83 -11.72 -11.66
C ILE A 202 -6.22 -12.99 -12.27
N ALA A 203 -5.38 -12.86 -13.29
CA ALA A 203 -4.74 -14.02 -13.94
C ALA A 203 -3.93 -14.85 -12.94
N CYS A 204 -3.20 -14.21 -12.03
CA CYS A 204 -2.45 -14.91 -11.00
C CYS A 204 -3.35 -15.53 -9.92
N LEU A 205 -4.47 -14.89 -9.57
CA LEU A 205 -5.43 -15.41 -8.58
C LEU A 205 -6.21 -16.61 -9.11
N LEU A 206 -6.34 -16.78 -10.42
CA LEU A 206 -7.00 -17.96 -11.02
C LEU A 206 -6.19 -19.24 -10.84
N TYR A 207 -4.88 -19.12 -10.62
CA TYR A 207 -3.97 -20.23 -10.43
C TYR A 207 -3.48 -20.26 -8.98
N THR A 208 -4.20 -20.95 -8.13
CA THR A 208 -3.89 -21.05 -6.69
C THR A 208 -3.03 -22.27 -6.32
N SER A 209 -2.72 -23.15 -7.26
CA SER A 209 -1.85 -24.30 -7.03
C SER A 209 -0.37 -23.90 -7.15
N PRO A 210 0.53 -24.56 -6.38
CA PRO A 210 1.96 -24.32 -6.50
C PRO A 210 2.43 -24.51 -7.96
N SER A 211 3.26 -23.62 -8.44
CA SER A 211 3.87 -23.75 -9.75
C SER A 211 4.75 -25.02 -9.79
N PRO A 212 4.88 -25.71 -10.95
CA PRO A 212 5.84 -26.80 -11.09
C PRO A 212 7.28 -26.43 -10.71
N ARG A 213 7.60 -25.11 -10.68
CA ARG A 213 8.89 -24.59 -10.20
C ARG A 213 9.05 -24.65 -8.68
N ASP A 214 7.92 -24.71 -7.93
CA ASP A 214 7.94 -24.72 -6.46
C ASP A 214 8.07 -26.15 -5.92
N SER A 215 7.88 -27.16 -6.76
CA SER A 215 8.01 -28.59 -6.41
C SER A 215 9.45 -29.13 -6.55
N SER A 216 10.41 -28.30 -6.92
CA SER A 216 11.80 -28.71 -7.18
C SER A 216 12.81 -28.23 -6.12
N GLN A 217 12.36 -27.92 -4.88
CA GLN A 217 13.24 -27.65 -3.73
C GLN A 217 13.18 -28.75 -2.70
#